data_4d493495217c4c152344700c7a7a5003
#
_entry.id   4d493495217c4c152344700c7a7a5003
#
_cell.length_a   1.000
_cell.length_b   1.000
_cell.length_c   1.000
_cell.angle_alpha   90.00
_cell.angle_beta   90.00
_cell.angle_gamma   90.00
#
_symmetry.space_group_name_H-M   'P 1'
#
loop_
_entity.id
_entity.type
_entity.pdbx_description
1 polymer ?
#
loop_
_entity_poly.entity_id
_entity_poly.type
_entity_poly.pdbx_seq_one_letter_code
_entity_poly.pdbx_strand_id
1 'polypeptide(L)'
;AFNPTLPEGVLSFYPLADAPVALSLVVLQQVSQFATLTTDYALPPGYERALIFSLAEEVSPDFERDVPPIVARNARNARRLIQRVNHEVPQLQVPAELRRGERFSILEG
;
A
#
# COMPACT_ATOMS: atom_id res chain seq x y z
N ALA A 1 10.67 12.11 16.49
CA ALA A 1 10.38 10.68 16.58
C ALA A 1 8.92 10.41 16.19
N PHE A 2 8.68 9.31 15.55
CA PHE A 2 7.33 8.87 15.16
C PHE A 2 6.90 7.68 16.02
N ASN A 3 5.74 7.78 16.64
CA ASN A 3 5.15 6.69 17.41
C ASN A 3 3.87 6.18 16.68
N PRO A 4 3.89 4.97 16.10
CA PRO A 4 2.74 4.41 15.39
C PRO A 4 1.72 3.84 16.37
N THR A 5 0.87 4.70 16.92
CA THR A 5 -0.28 4.27 17.71
C THR A 5 -1.54 4.21 16.85
N LEU A 6 -2.41 3.23 17.11
CA LEU A 6 -3.70 3.12 16.43
C LEU A 6 -4.80 3.73 17.32
N PRO A 7 -5.75 4.48 16.74
CA PRO A 7 -5.93 4.81 15.31
C PRO A 7 -5.09 5.97 14.80
N GLU A 8 -4.40 6.70 15.66
CA GLU A 8 -3.66 7.92 15.34
C GLU A 8 -2.19 7.76 15.75
N GLY A 9 -1.28 8.11 14.83
CA GLY A 9 0.15 8.19 15.13
C GLY A 9 0.54 9.55 15.71
N VAL A 10 1.48 9.56 16.64
CA VAL A 10 2.03 10.79 17.22
C VAL A 10 3.39 11.08 16.60
N LEU A 11 3.55 12.28 16.05
CA LEU A 11 4.80 12.77 15.49
C LEU A 11 5.35 13.87 16.40
N SER A 12 6.54 13.65 16.96
CA SER A 12 7.22 14.60 17.84
C SER A 12 8.40 15.24 17.11
N PHE A 13 8.52 16.56 17.19
CA PHE A 13 9.58 17.33 16.54
C PHE A 13 10.55 17.87 17.56
N TYR A 14 11.83 17.80 17.21
CA TYR A 14 12.92 18.43 17.95
C TYR A 14 14.01 18.91 16.96
N PRO A 15 14.52 20.14 17.10
CA PRO A 15 14.12 21.18 18.05
C PRO A 15 12.79 21.84 17.71
N LEU A 16 12.22 22.58 18.67
CA LEU A 16 11.00 23.35 18.47
C LEU A 16 11.25 24.42 17.40
N ALA A 17 10.32 24.54 16.44
CA ALA A 17 10.45 25.57 15.40
C ALA A 17 10.04 26.93 15.96
N ASP A 18 10.92 27.92 15.84
CA ASP A 18 10.67 29.31 16.26
C ASP A 18 9.81 30.09 15.25
N ALA A 19 9.55 29.51 14.09
CA ALA A 19 8.76 30.10 13.01
C ALA A 19 7.77 29.08 12.44
N PRO A 20 6.67 29.52 11.81
CA PRO A 20 5.75 28.61 11.14
C PRO A 20 6.47 27.86 10.02
N VAL A 21 6.48 26.52 10.11
CA VAL A 21 7.11 25.60 9.16
C VAL A 21 6.01 24.76 8.52
N ALA A 22 6.04 24.66 7.18
CA ALA A 22 5.19 23.74 6.45
C ALA A 22 5.86 22.36 6.41
N LEU A 23 5.14 21.34 6.90
CA LEU A 23 5.57 19.95 6.86
C LEU A 23 4.71 19.17 5.89
N SER A 24 5.36 18.43 4.99
CA SER A 24 4.69 17.50 4.09
C SER A 24 4.99 16.07 4.53
N LEU A 25 3.93 15.33 4.81
CA LEU A 25 4.02 13.94 5.23
C LEU A 25 3.43 13.03 4.15
N VAL A 26 4.16 12.00 3.77
CA VAL A 26 3.65 10.90 2.96
C VAL A 26 3.38 9.72 3.90
N VAL A 27 2.12 9.36 4.02
CA VAL A 27 1.68 8.29 4.94
C VAL A 27 0.89 7.23 4.19
N LEU A 28 0.97 6.00 4.68
CA LEU A 28 0.09 4.91 4.24
C LEU A 28 -1.18 4.97 5.09
N GLN A 29 -2.30 5.17 4.42
CA GLN A 29 -3.60 5.23 5.07
C GLN A 29 -4.48 4.09 4.57
N GLN A 30 -5.21 3.46 5.49
CA GLN A 30 -6.23 2.50 5.10
C GLN A 30 -7.38 3.21 4.38
N VAL A 31 -7.94 2.56 3.37
CA VAL A 31 -9.17 3.04 2.74
C VAL A 31 -10.31 2.92 3.75
N SER A 32 -10.95 4.04 4.06
CA SER A 32 -12.10 4.06 4.96
C SER A 32 -13.30 3.36 4.33
N GLN A 33 -14.21 2.89 5.19
CA GLN A 33 -15.46 2.30 4.73
C GLN A 33 -16.32 3.35 4.01
N PHE A 34 -17.05 2.91 2.99
CA PHE A 34 -18.04 3.76 2.33
C PHE A 34 -19.19 4.04 3.29
N ALA A 35 -19.32 5.28 3.73
CA ALA A 35 -20.33 5.66 4.71
C ALA A 35 -21.74 5.68 4.10
N THR A 36 -21.87 6.12 2.86
CA THR A 36 -23.13 6.23 2.13
C THR A 36 -22.92 5.90 0.64
N LEU A 37 -24.01 5.56 -0.06
CA LEU A 37 -23.99 5.31 -1.52
C LEU A 37 -23.73 6.57 -2.37
N THR A 38 -23.85 7.75 -1.77
CA THR A 38 -23.72 9.04 -2.45
C THR A 38 -22.44 9.78 -2.13
N THR A 39 -21.56 9.19 -1.31
CA THR A 39 -20.30 9.81 -0.95
C THR A 39 -19.25 9.54 -2.02
N ASP A 40 -18.66 10.61 -2.56
CA ASP A 40 -17.56 10.50 -3.51
C ASP A 40 -16.23 10.24 -2.79
N TYR A 41 -15.52 9.24 -3.26
CA TYR A 41 -14.18 8.90 -2.78
C TYR A 41 -13.17 9.01 -3.92
N ALA A 42 -12.10 9.75 -3.67
CA ALA A 42 -10.96 9.77 -4.58
C ALA A 42 -10.10 8.52 -4.34
N LEU A 43 -10.15 7.57 -5.25
CA LEU A 43 -9.34 6.35 -5.20
C LEU A 43 -8.21 6.41 -6.23
N PRO A 44 -7.07 5.79 -5.93
CA PRO A 44 -5.99 5.65 -6.91
C PRO A 44 -6.44 4.90 -8.18
N PRO A 45 -5.77 5.13 -9.32
CA PRO A 45 -6.08 4.43 -10.58
C PRO A 45 -6.08 2.90 -10.42
N GLY A 46 -7.06 2.25 -11.02
CA GLY A 46 -7.21 0.79 -10.96
C GLY A 46 -8.11 0.26 -9.84
N TYR A 47 -8.33 1.03 -8.78
CA TYR A 47 -9.21 0.62 -7.67
C TYR A 47 -10.67 0.51 -8.09
N GLU A 48 -11.16 1.46 -8.88
CA GLU A 48 -12.54 1.43 -9.40
C GLU A 48 -12.83 0.12 -10.14
N ARG A 49 -11.96 -0.24 -11.08
CA ARG A 49 -12.10 -1.48 -11.83
C ARG A 49 -12.06 -2.71 -10.93
N ALA A 50 -11.18 -2.75 -9.94
CA ALA A 50 -11.08 -3.86 -9.01
C ALA A 50 -12.33 -3.99 -8.15
N LEU A 51 -12.88 -2.87 -7.67
CA LEU A 51 -14.11 -2.85 -6.89
C LEU A 51 -15.31 -3.33 -7.71
N ILE A 52 -15.47 -2.84 -8.94
CA ILE A 52 -16.58 -3.23 -9.83
C ILE A 52 -16.56 -4.73 -10.10
N PHE A 53 -15.43 -5.29 -10.53
CA PHE A 53 -15.35 -6.71 -10.85
C PHE A 53 -15.40 -7.61 -9.61
N SER A 54 -14.83 -7.18 -8.48
CA SER A 54 -14.92 -7.93 -7.22
C SER A 54 -16.36 -7.93 -6.68
N LEU A 55 -17.05 -6.79 -6.76
CA LEU A 55 -18.46 -6.71 -6.39
C LEU A 55 -19.33 -7.60 -7.28
N ALA A 56 -19.10 -7.60 -8.58
CA ALA A 56 -19.82 -8.45 -9.51
C ALA A 56 -19.62 -9.95 -9.21
N GLU A 57 -18.41 -10.33 -8.78
CA GLU A 57 -18.08 -11.70 -8.36
C GLU A 57 -18.83 -12.07 -7.07
N GLU A 58 -18.88 -11.16 -6.08
CA GLU A 58 -19.54 -11.38 -4.79
C GLU A 58 -21.06 -11.41 -4.89
N VAL A 59 -21.64 -10.57 -5.73
CA VAL A 59 -23.10 -10.43 -5.85
C VAL A 59 -23.73 -11.50 -6.76
N SER A 60 -22.97 -12.10 -7.67
CA SER A 60 -23.49 -13.10 -8.62
C SER A 60 -24.25 -14.26 -7.96
N PRO A 61 -23.78 -14.85 -6.85
CA PRO A 61 -24.49 -15.91 -6.14
C PRO A 61 -25.86 -15.46 -5.58
N ASP A 62 -25.98 -14.21 -5.14
CA ASP A 62 -27.23 -13.67 -4.57
C ASP A 62 -28.36 -13.60 -5.60
N PHE A 63 -28.00 -13.54 -6.88
CA PHE A 63 -28.92 -13.59 -8.01
C PHE A 63 -29.05 -14.99 -8.65
N GLU A 64 -28.59 -16.02 -7.96
CA GLU A 64 -28.61 -17.41 -8.45
C GLU A 64 -27.94 -17.56 -9.84
N ARG A 65 -26.90 -16.78 -10.09
CA ARG A 65 -26.13 -16.80 -11.34
C ARG A 65 -24.69 -17.24 -11.08
N ASP A 66 -24.19 -18.10 -11.94
CA ASP A 66 -22.77 -18.42 -11.95
C ASP A 66 -21.95 -17.21 -12.41
N VAL A 67 -20.80 -17.01 -11.77
CA VAL A 67 -19.88 -15.94 -12.18
C VAL A 67 -19.31 -16.26 -13.56
N PRO A 68 -19.52 -15.40 -14.57
CA PRO A 68 -18.91 -15.62 -15.88
C PRO A 68 -17.39 -15.70 -15.77
N PRO A 69 -16.71 -16.64 -16.44
CA PRO A 69 -15.24 -16.80 -16.35
C PRO A 69 -14.46 -15.52 -16.69
N ILE A 70 -15.01 -14.70 -17.57
CA ILE A 70 -14.40 -13.40 -17.94
C ILE A 70 -14.40 -12.42 -16.77
N VAL A 71 -15.48 -12.39 -15.97
CA VAL A 71 -15.62 -11.51 -14.79
C VAL A 71 -14.64 -11.95 -13.71
N ALA A 72 -14.59 -13.24 -13.40
CA ALA A 72 -13.67 -13.81 -12.43
C ALA A 72 -12.19 -13.54 -12.81
N ARG A 73 -11.86 -13.68 -14.10
CA ARG A 73 -10.52 -13.35 -14.61
C ARG A 73 -10.20 -11.88 -14.47
N ASN A 74 -11.13 -11.00 -14.82
CA ASN A 74 -10.94 -9.55 -14.72
C ASN A 74 -10.82 -9.09 -13.27
N ALA A 75 -11.61 -9.64 -12.35
CA ALA A 75 -11.49 -9.38 -10.92
C ALA A 75 -10.11 -9.77 -10.38
N ARG A 76 -9.63 -10.95 -10.74
CA ARG A 76 -8.30 -11.45 -10.34
C ARG A 76 -7.18 -10.55 -10.88
N ASN A 77 -7.25 -10.17 -12.15
CA ASN A 77 -6.24 -9.33 -12.78
C ASN A 77 -6.24 -7.91 -12.18
N ALA A 78 -7.40 -7.34 -11.91
CA ALA A 78 -7.52 -6.02 -11.30
C ALA A 78 -6.98 -6.00 -9.87
N ARG A 79 -7.27 -7.03 -9.06
CA ARG A 79 -6.70 -7.19 -7.71
C ARG A 79 -5.17 -7.32 -7.76
N ARG A 80 -4.62 -8.10 -8.68
CA ARG A 80 -3.17 -8.23 -8.87
C ARG A 80 -2.51 -6.90 -9.27
N LEU A 81 -3.18 -6.10 -10.08
CA LEU A 81 -2.66 -4.79 -10.47
C LEU A 81 -2.50 -3.88 -9.25
N ILE A 82 -3.51 -3.81 -8.38
CA ILE A 82 -3.46 -3.03 -7.14
C ILE A 82 -2.34 -3.55 -6.23
N GLN A 83 -2.23 -4.86 -6.07
CA GLN A 83 -1.18 -5.46 -5.24
C GLN A 83 0.21 -5.09 -5.74
N ARG A 84 0.44 -5.05 -7.05
CA ARG A 84 1.73 -4.66 -7.64
C ARG A 84 2.06 -3.18 -7.40
N VAL A 85 1.06 -2.30 -7.49
CA VAL A 85 1.25 -0.86 -7.26
C VAL A 85 1.55 -0.59 -5.80
N ASN A 86 0.91 -1.34 -4.89
CA ASN A 86 1.08 -1.17 -3.45
C ASN A 86 2.21 -2.01 -2.86
N HIS A 87 2.86 -2.86 -3.67
CA HIS A 87 3.96 -3.68 -3.19
C HIS A 87 5.25 -2.87 -3.16
N GLU A 88 5.66 -2.54 -1.96
CA GLU A 88 6.98 -1.97 -1.71
C GLU A 88 8.01 -3.09 -1.74
N VAL A 89 8.91 -3.05 -2.72
CA VAL A 89 9.99 -4.05 -2.81
C VAL A 89 10.97 -3.77 -1.66
N PRO A 90 11.11 -4.68 -0.68
CA PRO A 90 12.06 -4.47 0.40
C PRO A 90 13.47 -4.41 -0.18
N GLN A 91 14.11 -3.26 -0.04
CA GLN A 91 15.52 -3.12 -0.39
C GLN A 91 16.37 -3.75 0.70
N LEU A 92 17.14 -4.77 0.32
CA LEU A 92 18.14 -5.34 1.20
C LEU A 92 19.24 -4.30 1.43
N GLN A 93 19.23 -3.67 2.61
CA GLN A 93 20.33 -2.83 3.02
C GLN A 93 21.43 -3.73 3.59
N VAL A 94 22.54 -3.80 2.88
CA VAL A 94 23.73 -4.46 3.42
C VAL A 94 24.26 -3.59 4.57
N PRO A 95 24.38 -4.11 5.78
CA PRO A 95 24.94 -3.38 6.92
C PRO A 95 26.28 -2.73 6.56
N ALA A 96 26.53 -1.54 7.11
CA ALA A 96 27.74 -0.77 6.77
C ALA A 96 29.04 -1.53 7.09
N GLU A 97 28.98 -2.41 8.08
CA GLU A 97 30.07 -3.29 8.46
C GLU A 97 30.46 -4.28 7.35
N LEU A 98 29.47 -4.76 6.58
CA LEU A 98 29.71 -5.65 5.43
C LEU A 98 30.07 -4.89 4.16
N ARG A 99 29.87 -3.56 4.12
CA ARG A 99 30.33 -2.70 3.02
C ARG A 99 31.80 -2.32 3.13
N ARG A 100 32.40 -2.39 4.30
CA ARG A 100 33.86 -2.32 4.44
C ARG A 100 34.41 -3.62 3.87
N GLY A 101 34.68 -3.56 2.55
CA GLY A 101 35.37 -4.62 1.87
C GLY A 101 36.78 -4.75 2.42
N GLU A 102 36.94 -5.52 3.46
CA GLU A 102 38.11 -6.34 3.54
C GLU A 102 38.01 -7.24 2.32
N ARG A 103 38.86 -6.96 1.34
CA ARG A 103 39.08 -7.85 0.23
C ARG A 103 39.50 -9.18 0.84
N PHE A 104 38.52 -10.06 0.99
CA PHE A 104 38.83 -11.44 1.30
C PHE A 104 39.49 -12.02 0.05
N SER A 105 40.81 -11.96 0.03
CA SER A 105 41.60 -12.60 -1.00
C SER A 105 41.73 -14.09 -0.62
N ILE A 106 41.05 -14.94 -1.38
CA ILE A 106 41.16 -16.41 -1.23
C ILE A 106 42.58 -16.88 -1.56
N LEU A 107 43.41 -16.02 -2.17
CA LEU A 107 44.75 -16.32 -2.61
C LEU A 107 45.87 -15.94 -1.62
N GLU A 108 45.52 -15.17 -0.59
CA GLU A 108 46.42 -14.82 0.53
C GLU A 108 45.86 -15.47 1.80
N GLY A 109 46.00 -16.77 1.80
CA GLY A 109 45.67 -17.56 3.01
C GLY A 109 46.73 -17.44 4.08
#